data_b85a273399004e04ef037687c53812bb
#
_entry.id   b85a273399004e04ef037687c53812bb
#
_cell.length_a   1.000
_cell.length_b   1.000
_cell.length_c   1.000
_cell.angle_alpha   90.00
_cell.angle_beta   90.00
_cell.angle_gamma   90.00
#
_symmetry.space_group_name_H-M   'P 1'
#
loop_
_entity.id
_entity.type
_entity.pdbx_description
1 polymer ?
#
loop_
_entity_poly.entity_id
_entity_poly.type
_entity_poly.pdbx_seq_one_letter_code
_entity_poly.pdbx_strand_id
1 'polypeptide(L)'
;AGGGGLDGSAGTGGGAGNAGAGAGGGGSGGGGGSGGSGGTGGGAASGPTRYPVGKVTSPVNEHVAARLEAIASQNANRKGTVFIKVGDSHTVSKNLMYCFAGPSQPGYKLDLASHDALLPGIQHFRKGDAAGTTPFDRASLAAVVGKTASWAVTGSPSPLSQEVAAANPRFALVSYGTNDMQMGVTFESALWPFHENLSKLLDQLEQAGVVPIVAGLLPRGDSQSAALWAEVYDHVTRALAEKRQVPYFSVYQATKGLPKQGLASDALHGNVYLSPGAQPCVFSAAGLDHNYNVRNLRSMQQLDVVRRIVLDGEKAPDATLPPAGGAGTKAEPIVVDGLPFTHHSSTKTSPESSIDAYPGCNSTANESGPERFYTFTVSQPTPIRAMLFDREGVDVDLHLLSGGTTGASCKARSDRIIETQLAPGTHTFVVDSFVASGKALSGEYTLVVMRCAATDSACN
;
A
#
# COMPACT_ATOMS: atom_id res chain seq x y z
N ALA A 1 -0.21 -46.42 23.56
CA ALA A 1 0.39 -47.71 23.29
C ALA A 1 1.01 -47.71 21.89
N GLY A 2 2.36 -47.76 21.90
CA GLY A 2 3.27 -48.34 20.96
C GLY A 2 3.48 -47.58 19.63
N GLY A 3 4.58 -47.07 19.20
CA GLY A 3 5.98 -47.38 19.53
C GLY A 3 6.68 -47.98 18.32
N GLY A 4 7.79 -47.38 17.85
CA GLY A 4 8.71 -47.88 16.85
C GLY A 4 8.89 -46.86 15.69
N GLY A 5 10.02 -46.28 15.35
CA GLY A 5 11.40 -46.46 15.71
C GLY A 5 12.22 -47.04 14.57
N LEU A 6 13.35 -46.37 14.27
CA LEU A 6 14.54 -46.78 13.52
C LEU A 6 14.64 -46.35 12.06
N ASP A 7 15.59 -45.44 11.80
CA ASP A 7 17.02 -45.59 11.40
C ASP A 7 17.16 -45.92 9.92
N GLY A 8 17.91 -45.26 9.13
CA GLY A 8 19.20 -44.72 9.13
C GLY A 8 19.83 -44.84 7.76
N SER A 9 20.68 -43.99 7.44
CA SER A 9 21.99 -44.26 6.83
C SER A 9 22.37 -43.40 5.61
N ALA A 10 23.52 -42.85 5.78
CA ALA A 10 24.33 -41.98 4.96
C ALA A 10 24.79 -42.62 3.64
N GLY A 11 25.06 -41.73 2.66
CA GLY A 11 25.78 -42.07 1.44
C GLY A 11 26.61 -40.86 0.96
N THR A 12 27.91 -40.95 1.23
CA THR A 12 28.97 -40.05 0.81
C THR A 12 29.42 -40.34 -0.64
N GLY A 13 29.89 -39.28 -1.33
CA GLY A 13 30.68 -39.34 -2.55
C GLY A 13 30.57 -38.02 -3.33
N GLY A 14 31.48 -37.11 -3.47
CA GLY A 14 32.93 -37.25 -3.70
C GLY A 14 33.22 -37.11 -5.19
N GLY A 15 33.73 -35.93 -5.64
CA GLY A 15 34.22 -35.79 -7.00
C GLY A 15 34.61 -34.36 -7.36
N ALA A 16 35.89 -34.12 -7.32
CA ALA A 16 36.60 -32.88 -7.56
C ALA A 16 36.91 -32.57 -9.02
N GLY A 17 37.24 -31.30 -9.31
CA GLY A 17 38.24 -30.88 -10.30
C GLY A 17 37.68 -30.30 -11.58
N ASN A 18 37.92 -29.08 -11.94
CA ASN A 18 39.19 -28.61 -12.48
C ASN A 18 39.20 -27.11 -12.81
N ALA A 19 40.35 -26.49 -12.60
CA ALA A 19 40.68 -25.10 -12.87
C ALA A 19 41.02 -24.89 -14.38
N GLY A 20 40.73 -23.66 -14.86
CA GLY A 20 41.22 -23.19 -16.16
C GLY A 20 41.39 -21.68 -16.13
N ALA A 21 42.62 -21.23 -15.92
CA ALA A 21 43.06 -19.85 -16.03
C ALA A 21 43.35 -19.51 -17.50
N GLY A 22 43.02 -18.27 -17.90
CA GLY A 22 43.43 -17.70 -19.19
C GLY A 22 43.54 -16.19 -19.10
N ALA A 23 44.76 -15.68 -19.06
CA ALA A 23 45.13 -14.28 -19.03
C ALA A 23 45.43 -13.72 -20.43
N GLY A 24 45.37 -12.39 -20.59
CA GLY A 24 45.99 -11.60 -21.64
C GLY A 24 44.96 -10.82 -22.45
N GLY A 25 45.04 -9.55 -22.68
CA GLY A 25 46.11 -8.64 -22.81
C GLY A 25 45.52 -7.33 -23.34
N GLY A 26 46.14 -6.21 -23.04
CA GLY A 26 45.81 -4.82 -23.22
C GLY A 26 45.76 -4.31 -24.66
N GLY A 27 45.27 -3.08 -24.78
CA GLY A 27 45.29 -2.28 -26.02
C GLY A 27 44.69 -0.88 -25.76
N SER A 28 45.58 0.07 -25.52
CA SER A 28 45.33 1.52 -25.48
C SER A 28 45.18 2.06 -26.92
N GLY A 29 44.29 3.01 -27.16
CA GLY A 29 44.22 3.78 -28.37
C GLY A 29 43.19 4.91 -28.30
N GLY A 30 43.71 6.14 -28.13
CA GLY A 30 42.91 7.37 -28.10
C GLY A 30 42.50 7.83 -29.49
N GLY A 31 41.57 8.74 -29.56
CA GLY A 31 41.18 9.45 -30.76
C GLY A 31 39.94 10.28 -30.54
N GLY A 32 40.09 11.58 -30.43
CA GLY A 32 38.99 12.54 -30.31
C GLY A 32 38.22 12.72 -31.63
N GLY A 33 36.97 13.15 -31.48
CA GLY A 33 36.09 13.56 -32.55
C GLY A 33 34.90 14.32 -32.01
N SER A 34 34.98 15.63 -32.07
CA SER A 34 33.87 16.56 -31.80
C SER A 34 32.87 16.53 -32.95
N GLY A 35 31.59 16.61 -32.63
CA GLY A 35 30.60 17.17 -33.54
C GLY A 35 29.29 16.39 -33.64
N GLY A 36 28.18 17.03 -33.30
CA GLY A 36 26.86 16.64 -33.74
C GLY A 36 25.78 16.75 -32.68
N SER A 37 25.31 17.97 -32.48
CA SER A 37 24.03 18.26 -31.79
C SER A 37 22.87 17.58 -32.52
N GLY A 38 22.07 16.87 -31.78
CA GLY A 38 20.83 16.27 -32.20
C GLY A 38 20.20 15.46 -31.09
N GLY A 39 20.15 16.03 -29.86
CA GLY A 39 19.48 15.38 -28.75
C GLY A 39 17.98 15.59 -28.86
N THR A 40 17.26 14.61 -29.40
CA THR A 40 15.88 14.37 -29.01
C THR A 40 15.87 14.17 -27.51
N GLY A 41 15.21 15.09 -26.77
CA GLY A 41 15.07 15.02 -25.35
C GLY A 41 14.41 13.70 -24.92
N GLY A 42 15.23 12.74 -24.54
CA GLY A 42 14.81 11.64 -23.71
C GLY A 42 14.44 12.26 -22.35
N GLY A 43 13.15 12.41 -22.08
CA GLY A 43 12.67 12.78 -20.77
C GLY A 43 13.31 11.84 -19.77
N ALA A 44 13.95 12.40 -18.72
CA ALA A 44 14.45 11.63 -17.62
C ALA A 44 13.33 10.70 -17.16
N ALA A 45 13.60 9.40 -17.05
CA ALA A 45 12.62 8.43 -16.60
C ALA A 45 12.04 8.94 -15.30
N SER A 46 10.70 9.12 -15.25
CA SER A 46 10.04 9.65 -14.07
C SER A 46 10.29 8.71 -12.91
N GLY A 47 10.75 9.23 -11.76
CA GLY A 47 10.98 8.46 -10.56
C GLY A 47 9.67 8.10 -9.86
N PRO A 48 9.76 7.40 -8.70
CA PRO A 48 8.61 7.11 -7.85
C PRO A 48 7.84 8.38 -7.53
N THR A 49 6.51 8.26 -7.40
CA THR A 49 5.65 9.39 -7.09
C THR A 49 5.02 9.26 -5.72
N ARG A 50 4.94 10.35 -4.96
CA ARG A 50 4.15 10.40 -3.71
C ARG A 50 2.66 10.32 -4.00
N TYR A 51 1.93 9.72 -3.04
CA TYR A 51 0.48 9.65 -3.07
C TYR A 51 -0.10 10.73 -2.14
N PRO A 52 -0.56 11.88 -2.66
CA PRO A 52 -0.93 13.01 -1.84
C PRO A 52 -2.09 12.68 -0.91
N VAL A 53 -1.94 13.09 0.32
CA VAL A 53 -3.01 13.03 1.32
C VAL A 53 -4.11 14.03 0.94
N GLY A 54 -5.36 13.64 1.16
CA GLY A 54 -6.52 14.46 0.78
C GLY A 54 -6.95 14.30 -0.67
N LYS A 55 -6.17 13.61 -1.51
CA LYS A 55 -6.63 13.15 -2.83
C LYS A 55 -7.33 11.80 -2.70
N VAL A 56 -8.43 11.67 -3.42
CA VAL A 56 -9.19 10.41 -3.44
C VAL A 56 -8.42 9.33 -4.18
N THR A 57 -7.76 9.66 -5.28
CA THR A 57 -7.00 8.72 -6.12
C THR A 57 -5.53 9.06 -6.12
N SER A 58 -4.68 8.05 -6.10
CA SER A 58 -3.25 8.20 -6.32
C SER A 58 -2.94 8.64 -7.74
N PRO A 59 -1.85 9.37 -7.97
CA PRO A 59 -1.38 9.64 -9.32
C PRO A 59 -0.89 8.35 -10.00
N VAL A 60 -1.05 8.29 -11.32
CA VAL A 60 -0.47 7.28 -12.19
C VAL A 60 0.46 8.00 -13.17
N ASN A 61 1.73 8.11 -12.81
CA ASN A 61 2.78 8.67 -13.66
C ASN A 61 3.48 7.59 -14.48
N GLU A 62 4.45 7.96 -15.31
CA GLU A 62 5.21 7.02 -16.17
C GLU A 62 5.93 5.93 -15.35
N HIS A 63 6.41 6.23 -14.14
CA HIS A 63 7.04 5.24 -13.26
C HIS A 63 6.02 4.20 -12.77
N VAL A 64 4.84 4.65 -12.33
CA VAL A 64 3.73 3.76 -11.96
C VAL A 64 3.31 2.92 -13.17
N ALA A 65 3.13 3.54 -14.36
CA ALA A 65 2.76 2.82 -15.58
C ALA A 65 3.76 1.71 -15.89
N ALA A 66 5.07 2.01 -15.92
CA ALA A 66 6.12 1.01 -16.12
C ALA A 66 6.09 -0.12 -15.07
N ARG A 67 5.75 0.22 -13.81
CA ARG A 67 5.57 -0.78 -12.74
C ARG A 67 4.39 -1.71 -13.02
N LEU A 68 3.25 -1.17 -13.47
CA LEU A 68 2.07 -1.97 -13.81
C LEU A 68 2.34 -2.92 -14.99
N GLU A 69 3.05 -2.45 -16.01
CA GLU A 69 3.48 -3.26 -17.15
C GLU A 69 4.46 -4.36 -16.72
N ALA A 70 5.40 -4.05 -15.82
CA ALA A 70 6.33 -5.03 -15.27
C ALA A 70 5.60 -6.13 -14.48
N ILE A 71 4.57 -5.78 -13.67
CA ILE A 71 3.72 -6.77 -12.99
C ILE A 71 2.98 -7.62 -14.04
N ALA A 72 2.35 -6.99 -15.02
CA ALA A 72 1.60 -7.67 -16.07
C ALA A 72 2.46 -8.65 -16.86
N SER A 73 3.73 -8.33 -17.11
CA SER A 73 4.67 -9.16 -17.84
C SER A 73 5.09 -10.44 -17.12
N GLN A 74 4.91 -10.52 -15.77
CA GLN A 74 5.19 -11.76 -15.02
C GLN A 74 4.37 -12.95 -15.51
N ASN A 75 3.18 -12.70 -16.07
CA ASN A 75 2.37 -13.75 -16.70
C ASN A 75 1.54 -13.19 -17.87
N ALA A 76 2.05 -13.32 -19.09
CA ALA A 76 1.37 -12.85 -20.31
C ALA A 76 0.02 -13.54 -20.56
N ASN A 77 -0.21 -14.74 -20.00
CA ASN A 77 -1.41 -15.53 -20.25
C ASN A 77 -2.63 -15.12 -19.38
N ARG A 78 -2.53 -14.06 -18.58
CA ARG A 78 -3.68 -13.53 -17.81
C ARG A 78 -4.71 -12.93 -18.76
N LYS A 79 -6.01 -13.17 -18.49
CA LYS A 79 -7.12 -12.65 -19.28
C LYS A 79 -7.24 -11.13 -19.08
N GLY A 80 -6.93 -10.32 -20.08
CA GLY A 80 -7.00 -8.86 -20.04
C GLY A 80 -8.42 -8.31 -19.79
N THR A 81 -9.45 -9.08 -20.15
CA THR A 81 -10.86 -8.73 -19.93
C THR A 81 -11.39 -9.11 -18.54
N VAL A 82 -10.54 -9.68 -17.66
CA VAL A 82 -10.96 -10.19 -16.35
C VAL A 82 -10.25 -9.46 -15.22
N PHE A 83 -11.04 -8.99 -14.27
CA PHE A 83 -10.60 -8.61 -12.94
C PHE A 83 -11.28 -9.46 -11.87
N ILE A 84 -10.66 -9.57 -10.70
CA ILE A 84 -11.24 -10.20 -9.51
C ILE A 84 -11.47 -9.16 -8.41
N LYS A 85 -12.38 -9.49 -7.50
CA LYS A 85 -12.67 -8.71 -6.29
C LYS A 85 -12.12 -9.46 -5.09
N VAL A 86 -11.28 -8.81 -4.28
CA VAL A 86 -10.59 -9.42 -3.13
C VAL A 86 -10.92 -8.58 -1.90
N GLY A 87 -11.55 -9.17 -0.87
CA GLY A 87 -11.96 -8.39 0.29
C GLY A 87 -12.97 -9.06 1.22
N ASP A 88 -13.62 -8.24 2.02
CA ASP A 88 -14.56 -8.64 3.07
C ASP A 88 -16.05 -8.44 2.68
N SER A 89 -16.93 -8.21 3.68
CA SER A 89 -18.38 -8.00 3.48
C SER A 89 -18.69 -6.87 2.51
N HIS A 90 -17.90 -5.79 2.51
CA HIS A 90 -18.07 -4.68 1.59
C HIS A 90 -17.82 -5.08 0.13
N THR A 91 -16.96 -6.09 -0.06
CA THR A 91 -16.59 -6.63 -1.39
C THR A 91 -17.57 -7.70 -1.86
N VAL A 92 -18.13 -8.49 -0.93
CA VAL A 92 -19.16 -9.52 -1.20
C VAL A 92 -20.49 -8.88 -1.60
N SER A 93 -20.76 -7.68 -1.15
CA SER A 93 -22.04 -6.98 -1.40
C SER A 93 -22.35 -6.91 -2.90
N LYS A 94 -23.58 -7.29 -3.28
CA LYS A 94 -24.08 -7.13 -4.64
C LYS A 94 -24.21 -5.65 -5.07
N ASN A 95 -24.08 -4.71 -4.12
CA ASN A 95 -23.97 -3.29 -4.44
C ASN A 95 -22.60 -2.91 -5.02
N LEU A 96 -21.57 -3.78 -4.87
CA LEU A 96 -20.24 -3.52 -5.45
C LEU A 96 -20.13 -4.14 -6.84
N MET A 97 -20.08 -3.30 -7.86
CA MET A 97 -19.79 -3.60 -9.27
C MET A 97 -20.85 -4.41 -10.03
N TYR A 98 -21.79 -5.12 -9.37
CA TYR A 98 -22.78 -5.96 -10.05
C TYR A 98 -23.63 -5.19 -11.07
N CYS A 99 -23.93 -3.93 -10.81
CA CYS A 99 -24.69 -3.05 -11.70
C CYS A 99 -24.02 -2.82 -13.06
N PHE A 100 -22.73 -3.07 -13.19
CA PHE A 100 -22.03 -3.01 -14.47
C PHE A 100 -22.15 -4.28 -15.31
N ALA A 101 -22.63 -5.39 -14.76
CA ALA A 101 -22.68 -6.68 -15.47
C ALA A 101 -23.65 -6.67 -16.67
N GLY A 102 -24.61 -5.74 -16.69
CA GLY A 102 -25.56 -5.60 -17.81
C GLY A 102 -26.69 -6.63 -17.73
N PRO A 103 -26.99 -7.36 -18.83
CA PRO A 103 -28.17 -8.22 -18.91
C PRO A 103 -28.25 -9.33 -17.85
N SER A 104 -27.13 -9.78 -17.32
CA SER A 104 -27.13 -10.80 -16.23
C SER A 104 -27.65 -10.24 -14.89
N GLN A 105 -27.77 -8.92 -14.76
CA GLN A 105 -28.24 -8.22 -13.56
C GLN A 105 -29.32 -7.18 -13.90
N PRO A 106 -30.51 -7.61 -14.39
CA PRO A 106 -31.51 -6.70 -14.97
C PRO A 106 -32.18 -5.77 -13.95
N GLY A 107 -32.03 -6.03 -12.64
CA GLY A 107 -32.58 -5.19 -11.57
C GLY A 107 -31.81 -3.90 -11.33
N TYR A 108 -30.61 -3.74 -11.90
CA TYR A 108 -29.80 -2.54 -11.70
C TYR A 108 -29.89 -1.58 -12.90
N LYS A 109 -30.04 -0.29 -12.58
CA LYS A 109 -29.93 0.80 -13.53
C LYS A 109 -28.46 1.20 -13.68
N LEU A 110 -28.00 1.36 -14.91
CA LEU A 110 -26.73 2.00 -15.23
C LEU A 110 -27.00 3.41 -15.72
N ASP A 111 -26.68 4.40 -14.91
CA ASP A 111 -26.82 5.82 -15.22
C ASP A 111 -25.47 6.51 -14.96
N LEU A 112 -24.70 6.68 -16.01
CA LEU A 112 -23.34 7.22 -15.93
C LEU A 112 -23.33 8.75 -15.76
N ALA A 113 -24.46 9.45 -15.95
CA ALA A 113 -24.56 10.90 -15.92
C ALA A 113 -23.46 11.55 -16.80
N SER A 114 -22.53 12.32 -16.21
CA SER A 114 -21.42 12.95 -16.94
C SER A 114 -20.19 12.03 -17.13
N HIS A 115 -20.30 10.74 -16.80
CA HIS A 115 -19.16 9.80 -16.82
C HIS A 115 -19.22 8.80 -17.99
N ASP A 116 -19.82 9.18 -19.13
CA ASP A 116 -19.96 8.32 -20.32
C ASP A 116 -18.63 7.81 -20.88
N ALA A 117 -17.53 8.50 -20.61
CA ALA A 117 -16.18 8.07 -20.96
C ALA A 117 -15.79 6.70 -20.34
N LEU A 118 -16.51 6.22 -19.32
CA LEU A 118 -16.29 4.89 -18.71
C LEU A 118 -16.95 3.75 -19.51
N LEU A 119 -17.84 4.06 -20.45
CA LEU A 119 -18.60 3.03 -21.18
C LEU A 119 -17.71 2.04 -21.94
N PRO A 120 -16.62 2.45 -22.65
CA PRO A 120 -15.71 1.52 -23.29
C PRO A 120 -15.06 0.53 -22.32
N GLY A 121 -14.59 0.97 -21.15
CA GLY A 121 -14.03 0.12 -20.12
C GLY A 121 -15.05 -0.85 -19.53
N ILE A 122 -16.28 -0.38 -19.26
CA ILE A 122 -17.37 -1.24 -18.82
C ILE A 122 -17.67 -2.33 -19.86
N GLN A 123 -17.76 -1.97 -21.14
CA GLN A 123 -18.02 -2.92 -22.23
C GLN A 123 -16.85 -3.91 -22.41
N HIS A 124 -15.59 -3.45 -22.20
CA HIS A 124 -14.43 -4.31 -22.24
C HIS A 124 -14.52 -5.44 -21.21
N PHE A 125 -14.76 -5.11 -19.94
CA PHE A 125 -14.84 -6.12 -18.88
C PHE A 125 -16.14 -6.95 -18.94
N ARG A 126 -17.23 -6.47 -19.49
CA ARG A 126 -18.43 -7.29 -19.75
C ARG A 126 -18.18 -8.49 -20.65
N LYS A 127 -17.19 -8.42 -21.53
CA LYS A 127 -16.80 -9.52 -22.43
C LYS A 127 -15.96 -10.59 -21.70
N GLY A 128 -15.49 -10.29 -20.48
CA GLY A 128 -14.65 -11.19 -19.71
C GLY A 128 -15.42 -12.38 -19.18
N ASP A 129 -14.82 -13.56 -19.31
CA ASP A 129 -15.29 -14.78 -18.67
C ASP A 129 -14.45 -15.03 -17.40
N ALA A 130 -15.03 -14.73 -16.25
CA ALA A 130 -14.48 -14.98 -14.93
C ALA A 130 -15.08 -16.26 -14.34
N ALA A 131 -14.69 -17.42 -14.90
CA ALA A 131 -15.18 -18.73 -14.55
C ALA A 131 -16.72 -18.85 -14.62
N GLY A 132 -17.30 -18.55 -15.78
CA GLY A 132 -18.71 -18.70 -16.09
C GLY A 132 -19.60 -17.49 -15.76
N THR A 133 -19.01 -16.38 -15.27
CA THR A 133 -19.72 -15.12 -15.02
C THR A 133 -18.94 -13.95 -15.61
N THR A 134 -19.53 -12.75 -15.67
CA THR A 134 -18.72 -11.56 -15.92
C THR A 134 -17.83 -11.24 -14.69
N PRO A 135 -16.70 -10.52 -14.84
CA PRO A 135 -15.91 -10.05 -13.70
C PRO A 135 -16.72 -9.23 -12.70
N PHE A 136 -17.75 -8.53 -13.18
CA PHE A 136 -18.59 -7.65 -12.37
C PHE A 136 -19.45 -8.41 -11.35
N ASP A 137 -20.12 -9.49 -11.78
CA ASP A 137 -21.05 -10.26 -10.96
C ASP A 137 -20.47 -11.59 -10.44
N ARG A 138 -19.17 -11.81 -10.63
CA ARG A 138 -18.49 -12.96 -10.05
C ARG A 138 -18.51 -12.92 -8.51
N ALA A 139 -18.97 -14.00 -7.91
CA ALA A 139 -18.78 -14.27 -6.49
C ALA A 139 -17.35 -14.81 -6.29
N SER A 140 -16.45 -13.97 -5.81
CA SER A 140 -15.04 -14.29 -5.65
C SER A 140 -14.78 -15.25 -4.49
N LEU A 141 -13.88 -16.22 -4.69
CA LEU A 141 -13.39 -17.13 -3.64
C LEU A 141 -12.49 -16.40 -2.63
N ALA A 142 -11.95 -15.23 -3.00
CA ALA A 142 -11.11 -14.38 -2.17
C ALA A 142 -11.88 -13.19 -1.54
N ALA A 143 -13.23 -13.25 -1.55
CA ALA A 143 -14.08 -12.25 -0.91
C ALA A 143 -15.17 -12.95 -0.09
N VAL A 144 -15.06 -12.86 1.24
CA VAL A 144 -15.99 -13.51 2.18
C VAL A 144 -16.29 -12.60 3.36
N VAL A 145 -17.58 -12.58 3.77
CA VAL A 145 -18.05 -11.78 4.92
C VAL A 145 -17.27 -12.13 6.19
N GLY A 146 -16.84 -11.13 6.94
CA GLY A 146 -16.13 -11.30 8.22
C GLY A 146 -14.67 -11.76 8.10
N LYS A 147 -14.13 -11.89 6.87
CA LYS A 147 -12.74 -12.32 6.66
C LYS A 147 -11.77 -11.14 6.57
N THR A 148 -10.50 -11.45 6.80
CA THR A 148 -9.37 -10.52 6.89
C THR A 148 -8.37 -10.78 5.76
N ALA A 149 -7.42 -9.88 5.55
CA ALA A 149 -6.32 -10.06 4.61
C ALA A 149 -5.51 -11.34 4.93
N SER A 150 -5.31 -11.64 6.22
CA SER A 150 -4.65 -12.88 6.66
C SER A 150 -5.34 -14.14 6.13
N TRP A 151 -6.67 -14.19 6.22
CA TRP A 151 -7.43 -15.33 5.70
C TRP A 151 -7.22 -15.53 4.20
N ALA A 152 -7.19 -14.44 3.43
CA ALA A 152 -7.05 -14.53 1.98
C ALA A 152 -5.73 -15.14 1.52
N VAL A 153 -4.66 -15.01 2.32
CA VAL A 153 -3.31 -15.48 1.98
C VAL A 153 -2.89 -16.75 2.71
N THR A 154 -3.75 -17.28 3.60
CA THR A 154 -3.44 -18.47 4.40
C THR A 154 -4.00 -19.73 3.75
N GLY A 155 -3.26 -20.84 3.86
CA GLY A 155 -3.62 -22.16 3.29
C GLY A 155 -2.88 -22.48 1.99
N SER A 156 -2.95 -23.73 1.58
CA SER A 156 -2.31 -24.22 0.34
C SER A 156 -3.28 -25.13 -0.42
N PRO A 157 -3.95 -24.65 -1.49
CA PRO A 157 -3.90 -23.27 -1.97
C PRO A 157 -4.69 -22.30 -1.08
N SER A 158 -4.23 -21.04 -0.99
CA SER A 158 -4.94 -19.97 -0.28
C SER A 158 -6.21 -19.55 -1.06
N PRO A 159 -7.22 -18.90 -0.39
CA PRO A 159 -8.39 -18.38 -1.09
C PRO A 159 -8.05 -17.45 -2.27
N LEU A 160 -7.02 -16.60 -2.11
CA LEU A 160 -6.52 -15.76 -3.19
C LEU A 160 -5.97 -16.59 -4.35
N SER A 161 -5.15 -17.59 -4.07
CA SER A 161 -4.58 -18.46 -5.11
C SER A 161 -5.67 -19.25 -5.85
N GLN A 162 -6.71 -19.70 -5.13
CA GLN A 162 -7.86 -20.38 -5.73
C GLN A 162 -8.63 -19.44 -6.67
N GLU A 163 -8.89 -18.21 -6.27
CA GLU A 163 -9.59 -17.23 -7.11
C GLU A 163 -8.77 -16.86 -8.35
N VAL A 164 -7.46 -16.63 -8.19
CA VAL A 164 -6.55 -16.35 -9.31
C VAL A 164 -6.50 -17.52 -10.29
N ALA A 165 -6.49 -18.76 -9.81
CA ALA A 165 -6.51 -19.94 -10.66
C ALA A 165 -7.84 -20.10 -11.40
N ALA A 166 -8.97 -19.88 -10.72
CA ALA A 166 -10.30 -20.05 -11.29
C ALA A 166 -10.63 -19.02 -12.36
N ALA A 167 -10.35 -17.73 -12.10
CA ALA A 167 -10.73 -16.62 -12.98
C ALA A 167 -9.65 -16.23 -14.00
N ASN A 168 -8.37 -16.58 -13.73
CA ASN A 168 -7.20 -16.19 -14.53
C ASN A 168 -7.13 -14.68 -14.83
N PRO A 169 -7.25 -13.78 -13.82
CA PRO A 169 -7.46 -12.36 -14.02
C PRO A 169 -6.17 -11.62 -14.39
N ARG A 170 -6.28 -10.51 -15.14
CA ARG A 170 -5.19 -9.53 -15.31
C ARG A 170 -5.16 -8.50 -14.17
N PHE A 171 -6.31 -8.18 -13.56
CA PHE A 171 -6.45 -7.13 -12.57
C PHE A 171 -7.13 -7.64 -11.31
N ALA A 172 -6.87 -6.98 -10.17
CA ALA A 172 -7.56 -7.25 -8.90
C ALA A 172 -7.94 -5.96 -8.20
N LEU A 173 -9.21 -5.82 -7.79
CA LEU A 173 -9.68 -4.81 -6.86
C LEU A 173 -9.53 -5.36 -5.44
N VAL A 174 -8.65 -4.77 -4.63
CA VAL A 174 -8.32 -5.22 -3.28
C VAL A 174 -8.89 -4.26 -2.25
N SER A 175 -9.67 -4.76 -1.28
CA SER A 175 -10.26 -3.95 -0.21
C SER A 175 -10.43 -4.78 1.07
N TYR A 176 -9.44 -4.76 1.94
CA TYR A 176 -9.43 -5.31 3.28
C TYR A 176 -9.17 -4.21 4.31
N GLY A 177 -9.35 -4.51 5.59
CA GLY A 177 -9.01 -3.66 6.71
C GLY A 177 -10.12 -3.55 7.76
N THR A 178 -11.39 -3.53 7.37
CA THR A 178 -12.51 -3.34 8.32
C THR A 178 -12.57 -4.44 9.38
N ASN A 179 -12.42 -5.71 8.99
CA ASN A 179 -12.36 -6.83 9.94
C ASN A 179 -10.97 -6.99 10.54
N ASP A 180 -9.92 -6.65 9.79
CA ASP A 180 -8.53 -6.69 10.27
C ASP A 180 -8.35 -5.79 11.50
N MET A 181 -8.98 -4.62 11.55
CA MET A 181 -8.99 -3.73 12.73
C MET A 181 -9.42 -4.43 14.01
N GLN A 182 -10.23 -5.48 13.93
CA GLN A 182 -10.78 -6.20 15.08
C GLN A 182 -9.99 -7.46 15.46
N MET A 183 -8.87 -7.75 14.80
CA MET A 183 -8.09 -8.98 15.02
C MET A 183 -7.06 -8.86 16.15
N GLY A 184 -6.87 -7.68 16.73
CA GLY A 184 -5.99 -7.45 17.88
C GLY A 184 -6.77 -7.21 19.18
N VAL A 185 -6.04 -7.03 20.27
CA VAL A 185 -6.60 -6.58 21.55
C VAL A 185 -7.10 -5.15 21.44
N THR A 186 -6.43 -4.34 20.63
CA THR A 186 -6.79 -2.97 20.28
C THR A 186 -6.73 -2.78 18.76
N PHE A 187 -7.34 -1.72 18.23
CA PHE A 187 -7.18 -1.36 16.82
C PHE A 187 -5.72 -1.04 16.46
N GLU A 188 -4.97 -0.48 17.41
CA GLU A 188 -3.54 -0.26 17.27
C GLU A 188 -2.80 -1.59 17.09
N SER A 189 -2.94 -2.54 18.02
CA SER A 189 -2.21 -3.82 17.99
C SER A 189 -2.52 -4.66 16.75
N ALA A 190 -3.66 -4.45 16.10
CA ALA A 190 -4.05 -5.12 14.87
C ALA A 190 -3.42 -4.51 13.61
N LEU A 191 -2.86 -3.29 13.68
CA LEU A 191 -2.41 -2.53 12.53
C LEU A 191 -1.19 -3.18 11.82
N TRP A 192 -0.19 -3.65 12.58
CA TRP A 192 1.01 -4.28 12.01
C TRP A 192 0.72 -5.62 11.35
N PRO A 193 -0.03 -6.56 12.00
CA PRO A 193 -0.50 -7.77 11.32
C PRO A 193 -1.33 -7.47 10.05
N PHE A 194 -2.16 -6.42 10.06
CA PHE A 194 -2.90 -6.00 8.87
C PHE A 194 -1.94 -5.57 7.75
N HIS A 195 -1.00 -4.66 8.05
CA HIS A 195 -0.01 -4.19 7.08
C HIS A 195 0.80 -5.35 6.48
N GLU A 196 1.27 -6.27 7.31
CA GLU A 196 2.02 -7.44 6.88
C GLU A 196 1.19 -8.37 5.96
N ASN A 197 -0.06 -8.68 6.36
CA ASN A 197 -0.91 -9.57 5.59
C ASN A 197 -1.38 -8.95 4.28
N LEU A 198 -1.69 -7.64 4.27
CA LEU A 198 -1.99 -6.92 3.03
C LEU A 198 -0.75 -6.86 2.13
N SER A 199 0.45 -6.67 2.70
CA SER A 199 1.71 -6.75 1.95
C SER A 199 1.89 -8.12 1.28
N LYS A 200 1.71 -9.22 2.02
CA LYS A 200 1.76 -10.59 1.48
C LYS A 200 0.73 -10.84 0.37
N LEU A 201 -0.47 -10.27 0.54
CA LEU A 201 -1.54 -10.38 -0.46
C LEU A 201 -1.12 -9.71 -1.78
N LEU A 202 -0.58 -8.50 -1.70
CA LEU A 202 -0.10 -7.78 -2.87
C LEU A 202 1.11 -8.48 -3.51
N ASP A 203 2.05 -9.03 -2.72
CA ASP A 203 3.16 -9.84 -3.22
C ASP A 203 2.68 -11.04 -4.04
N GLN A 204 1.66 -11.78 -3.55
CA GLN A 204 1.10 -12.92 -4.28
C GLN A 204 0.42 -12.52 -5.59
N LEU A 205 -0.30 -11.38 -5.62
CA LEU A 205 -0.90 -10.86 -6.86
C LEU A 205 0.16 -10.48 -7.88
N GLU A 206 1.14 -9.68 -7.47
CA GLU A 206 2.22 -9.18 -8.32
C GLU A 206 3.04 -10.35 -8.91
N GLN A 207 3.45 -11.32 -8.08
CA GLN A 207 4.16 -12.52 -8.52
C GLN A 207 3.32 -13.38 -9.48
N ALA A 208 2.00 -13.37 -9.32
CA ALA A 208 1.08 -14.04 -10.23
C ALA A 208 0.85 -13.30 -11.56
N GLY A 209 1.42 -12.10 -11.75
CA GLY A 209 1.19 -11.24 -12.91
C GLY A 209 -0.20 -10.61 -12.93
N VAL A 210 -0.78 -10.41 -11.74
CA VAL A 210 -2.09 -9.76 -11.55
C VAL A 210 -1.86 -8.36 -11.01
N VAL A 211 -2.28 -7.35 -11.76
CA VAL A 211 -2.10 -5.94 -11.40
C VAL A 211 -3.11 -5.55 -10.30
N PRO A 212 -2.66 -5.20 -9.08
CA PRO A 212 -3.57 -4.80 -8.02
C PRO A 212 -3.98 -3.33 -8.17
N ILE A 213 -5.24 -3.06 -7.80
CA ILE A 213 -5.79 -1.73 -7.57
C ILE A 213 -6.31 -1.74 -6.13
N VAL A 214 -5.72 -0.93 -5.26
CA VAL A 214 -5.98 -0.97 -3.82
C VAL A 214 -7.02 0.07 -3.45
N ALA A 215 -8.09 -0.36 -2.80
CA ALA A 215 -9.11 0.51 -2.21
C ALA A 215 -8.85 0.66 -0.71
N GLY A 216 -8.81 1.89 -0.22
CA GLY A 216 -8.72 2.19 1.20
C GLY A 216 -10.00 1.83 1.96
N LEU A 217 -9.99 2.02 3.27
CA LEU A 217 -11.11 1.69 4.14
C LEU A 217 -12.27 2.70 3.98
N LEU A 218 -13.45 2.30 4.47
CA LEU A 218 -14.56 3.22 4.69
C LEU A 218 -14.37 3.94 6.03
N PRO A 219 -15.01 5.11 6.23
CA PRO A 219 -15.26 5.63 7.57
C PRO A 219 -15.97 4.59 8.44
N ARG A 220 -15.80 4.68 9.74
CA ARG A 220 -16.54 3.89 10.73
C ARG A 220 -17.22 4.82 11.71
N GLY A 221 -18.44 4.48 12.14
CA GLY A 221 -19.22 5.26 13.08
C GLY A 221 -19.78 4.40 14.23
N ASP A 222 -19.44 3.12 14.27
CA ASP A 222 -19.90 2.15 15.28
C ASP A 222 -19.25 2.35 16.66
N SER A 223 -18.09 3.04 16.71
CA SER A 223 -17.50 3.56 17.94
C SER A 223 -16.56 4.74 17.64
N GLN A 224 -16.30 5.59 18.65
CA GLN A 224 -15.36 6.70 18.50
C GLN A 224 -13.94 6.21 18.17
N SER A 225 -13.48 5.17 18.85
CA SER A 225 -12.17 4.59 18.58
C SER A 225 -12.09 4.00 17.17
N ALA A 226 -13.14 3.30 16.70
CA ALA A 226 -13.17 2.79 15.33
C ALA A 226 -13.13 3.91 14.28
N ALA A 227 -13.82 5.03 14.54
CA ALA A 227 -13.80 6.20 13.65
C ALA A 227 -12.39 6.80 13.53
N LEU A 228 -11.66 6.92 14.65
CA LEU A 228 -10.27 7.41 14.65
C LEU A 228 -9.33 6.46 13.90
N TRP A 229 -9.40 5.17 14.18
CA TRP A 229 -8.50 4.19 13.59
C TRP A 229 -8.81 3.86 12.14
N ALA A 230 -10.05 4.03 11.66
CA ALA A 230 -10.37 3.86 10.24
C ALA A 230 -9.56 4.80 9.34
N GLU A 231 -9.33 6.05 9.76
CA GLU A 231 -8.47 6.99 9.03
C GLU A 231 -7.00 6.54 9.04
N VAL A 232 -6.50 6.03 10.16
CA VAL A 232 -5.13 5.50 10.28
C VAL A 232 -4.93 4.32 9.34
N TYR A 233 -5.84 3.36 9.34
CA TYR A 233 -5.78 2.20 8.44
C TYR A 233 -5.86 2.59 6.96
N ASP A 234 -6.69 3.57 6.60
CA ASP A 234 -6.73 4.11 5.23
C ASP A 234 -5.38 4.70 4.81
N HIS A 235 -4.73 5.48 5.70
CA HIS A 235 -3.41 6.05 5.42
C HIS A 235 -2.30 4.99 5.33
N VAL A 236 -2.33 3.96 6.17
CA VAL A 236 -1.37 2.84 6.10
C VAL A 236 -1.57 2.04 4.82
N THR A 237 -2.82 1.82 4.40
CA THR A 237 -3.14 1.17 3.12
C THR A 237 -2.61 2.00 1.94
N ARG A 238 -2.79 3.32 1.97
CA ARG A 238 -2.22 4.25 0.97
C ARG A 238 -0.70 4.18 0.95
N ALA A 239 -0.05 4.22 2.13
CA ALA A 239 1.40 4.14 2.25
C ALA A 239 1.94 2.82 1.64
N LEU A 240 1.26 1.70 1.86
CA LEU A 240 1.65 0.42 1.29
C LEU A 240 1.50 0.40 -0.25
N ALA A 241 0.43 0.98 -0.79
CA ALA A 241 0.25 1.12 -2.23
C ALA A 241 1.29 2.07 -2.85
N GLU A 242 1.63 3.17 -2.16
CA GLU A 242 2.69 4.11 -2.55
C GLU A 242 4.06 3.42 -2.60
N LYS A 243 4.43 2.65 -1.56
CA LYS A 243 5.68 1.88 -1.54
C LYS A 243 5.82 0.97 -2.75
N ARG A 244 4.72 0.39 -3.20
CA ARG A 244 4.68 -0.54 -4.34
C ARG A 244 4.49 0.14 -5.68
N GLN A 245 4.15 1.44 -5.66
CA GLN A 245 3.80 2.21 -6.85
C GLN A 245 2.67 1.52 -7.65
N VAL A 246 1.60 1.13 -6.93
CA VAL A 246 0.37 0.56 -7.52
C VAL A 246 -0.82 1.47 -7.26
N PRO A 247 -1.83 1.50 -8.14
CA PRO A 247 -2.97 2.40 -8.02
C PRO A 247 -3.73 2.21 -6.71
N TYR A 248 -4.08 3.34 -6.11
CA TYR A 248 -4.84 3.42 -4.86
C TYR A 248 -5.98 4.42 -4.98
N PHE A 249 -7.11 4.13 -4.34
CA PHE A 249 -8.13 5.13 -4.07
C PHE A 249 -8.67 5.00 -2.65
N SER A 250 -8.76 6.14 -1.97
CA SER A 250 -9.28 6.22 -0.60
C SER A 250 -10.81 6.23 -0.64
N VAL A 251 -11.43 5.19 -0.14
CA VAL A 251 -12.88 5.18 0.10
C VAL A 251 -13.20 6.13 1.25
N TYR A 252 -12.34 6.21 2.27
CA TYR A 252 -12.46 7.14 3.39
C TYR A 252 -12.59 8.59 2.91
N GLN A 253 -11.60 9.08 2.14
CA GLN A 253 -11.59 10.45 1.64
C GLN A 253 -12.76 10.73 0.68
N ALA A 254 -13.16 9.74 -0.12
CA ALA A 254 -14.26 9.87 -1.07
C ALA A 254 -15.62 9.98 -0.39
N THR A 255 -15.76 9.46 0.84
CA THR A 255 -17.10 9.30 1.47
C THR A 255 -17.26 10.02 2.81
N LYS A 256 -16.16 10.43 3.48
CA LYS A 256 -16.25 11.11 4.80
C LYS A 256 -17.07 12.41 4.79
N GLY A 257 -17.16 13.09 3.66
CA GLY A 257 -17.96 14.31 3.47
C GLY A 257 -19.42 14.06 3.08
N LEU A 258 -19.83 12.81 2.83
CA LEU A 258 -21.20 12.46 2.45
C LEU A 258 -22.15 12.52 3.67
N PRO A 259 -23.47 12.62 3.44
CA PRO A 259 -24.43 12.47 4.52
C PRO A 259 -24.18 11.17 5.32
N LYS A 260 -24.07 11.30 6.67
CA LYS A 260 -23.68 10.20 7.56
C LYS A 260 -22.39 9.48 7.14
N GLN A 261 -21.46 10.19 6.52
CA GLN A 261 -20.20 9.64 5.99
C GLN A 261 -20.40 8.50 4.96
N GLY A 262 -21.56 8.46 4.29
CA GLY A 262 -21.91 7.38 3.38
C GLY A 262 -22.19 6.04 4.06
N LEU A 263 -22.45 6.03 5.37
CA LEU A 263 -22.70 4.81 6.14
C LEU A 263 -24.18 4.45 6.19
N ALA A 264 -24.47 3.16 6.23
CA ALA A 264 -25.77 2.58 6.49
C ALA A 264 -26.17 2.72 7.99
N SER A 265 -27.33 2.20 8.37
CA SER A 265 -27.85 2.34 9.75
C SER A 265 -27.01 1.63 10.81
N ASP A 266 -26.20 0.66 10.42
CA ASP A 266 -25.26 -0.05 11.32
C ASP A 266 -23.95 0.72 11.56
N ALA A 267 -23.78 1.87 10.92
CA ALA A 267 -22.61 2.73 11.01
C ALA A 267 -21.27 2.01 10.67
N LEU A 268 -21.34 0.87 9.99
CA LEU A 268 -20.22 0.04 9.60
C LEU A 268 -20.17 -0.18 8.09
N HIS A 269 -21.30 -0.52 7.45
CA HIS A 269 -21.38 -0.77 6.03
C HIS A 269 -21.73 0.49 5.25
N GLY A 270 -21.32 0.53 3.98
CA GLY A 270 -21.67 1.61 3.07
C GLY A 270 -23.16 1.60 2.73
N ASN A 271 -23.78 2.79 2.63
CA ASN A 271 -25.13 2.96 2.11
C ASN A 271 -25.16 2.93 0.58
N VAL A 272 -26.37 2.85 0.01
CA VAL A 272 -26.62 2.81 -1.43
C VAL A 272 -27.81 3.67 -1.78
N TYR A 273 -27.80 4.29 -2.96
CA TYR A 273 -28.94 5.02 -3.50
C TYR A 273 -30.13 4.07 -3.80
N LEU A 274 -31.34 4.49 -3.39
CA LEU A 274 -32.56 3.70 -3.53
C LEU A 274 -33.54 4.40 -4.51
N SER A 275 -33.85 3.76 -5.68
CA SER A 275 -34.77 4.38 -6.65
C SER A 275 -35.30 3.40 -7.77
N PRO A 276 -36.40 2.65 -7.61
CA PRO A 276 -36.74 1.85 -6.45
C PRO A 276 -35.69 0.75 -6.24
N GLY A 277 -35.53 0.31 -4.99
CA GLY A 277 -34.49 -0.67 -4.63
C GLY A 277 -33.07 -0.09 -4.73
N ALA A 278 -32.07 -0.92 -4.48
CA ALA A 278 -30.66 -0.52 -4.51
C ALA A 278 -30.21 -0.23 -5.96
N GLN A 279 -29.71 0.98 -6.21
CA GLN A 279 -29.24 1.43 -7.52
C GLN A 279 -27.79 1.96 -7.45
N PRO A 280 -26.79 1.08 -7.27
CA PRO A 280 -25.41 1.46 -6.96
C PRO A 280 -24.63 2.04 -8.17
N CYS A 281 -25.17 2.04 -9.38
CA CYS A 281 -24.57 2.64 -10.58
C CYS A 281 -25.38 3.83 -11.14
N VAL A 282 -26.10 4.55 -10.29
CA VAL A 282 -26.65 5.85 -10.61
C VAL A 282 -25.65 6.92 -10.15
N PHE A 283 -25.01 7.62 -11.11
CA PHE A 283 -23.94 8.59 -10.84
C PHE A 283 -24.39 10.05 -10.98
N SER A 284 -25.70 10.27 -10.91
CA SER A 284 -26.25 11.61 -10.69
C SER A 284 -25.82 12.17 -9.32
N ALA A 285 -25.97 13.49 -9.11
CA ALA A 285 -25.63 14.10 -7.82
C ALA A 285 -26.30 13.36 -6.64
N ALA A 286 -27.60 13.03 -6.74
CA ALA A 286 -28.31 12.29 -5.70
C ALA A 286 -27.75 10.85 -5.50
N GLY A 287 -27.33 10.19 -6.56
CA GLY A 287 -26.69 8.88 -6.46
C GLY A 287 -25.34 8.98 -5.75
N LEU A 288 -24.53 9.98 -6.11
CA LEU A 288 -23.18 10.18 -5.57
C LEU A 288 -23.16 10.68 -4.10
N ASP A 289 -24.30 10.94 -3.48
CA ASP A 289 -24.44 11.14 -2.03
C ASP A 289 -24.36 9.81 -1.25
N HIS A 290 -24.12 8.69 -1.92
CA HIS A 290 -24.12 7.34 -1.33
C HIS A 290 -22.82 6.60 -1.58
N ASN A 291 -22.36 5.84 -0.58
CA ASN A 291 -21.06 5.18 -0.56
C ASN A 291 -20.84 4.23 -1.74
N TYR A 292 -21.74 3.24 -1.95
CA TYR A 292 -21.54 2.26 -3.03
C TYR A 292 -21.53 2.90 -4.41
N ASN A 293 -22.29 3.99 -4.63
CA ASN A 293 -22.29 4.72 -5.90
C ASN A 293 -20.93 5.38 -6.14
N VAL A 294 -20.39 6.09 -5.13
CA VAL A 294 -19.06 6.70 -5.19
C VAL A 294 -18.00 5.62 -5.37
N ARG A 295 -18.06 4.54 -4.60
CA ARG A 295 -17.08 3.44 -4.66
C ARG A 295 -17.08 2.76 -6.02
N ASN A 296 -18.24 2.48 -6.61
CA ASN A 296 -18.37 1.90 -7.95
C ASN A 296 -17.78 2.82 -9.02
N LEU A 297 -18.08 4.12 -8.94
CA LEU A 297 -17.50 5.11 -9.86
C LEU A 297 -15.97 5.10 -9.76
N ARG A 298 -15.40 5.19 -8.56
CA ARG A 298 -13.94 5.21 -8.36
C ARG A 298 -13.27 3.91 -8.77
N SER A 299 -13.88 2.76 -8.44
CA SER A 299 -13.39 1.45 -8.87
C SER A 299 -13.33 1.34 -10.40
N MET A 300 -14.38 1.78 -11.09
CA MET A 300 -14.43 1.71 -12.55
C MET A 300 -13.44 2.69 -13.20
N GLN A 301 -13.29 3.90 -12.65
CA GLN A 301 -12.30 4.87 -13.10
C GLN A 301 -10.88 4.32 -13.02
N GLN A 302 -10.51 3.71 -11.88
CA GLN A 302 -9.18 3.12 -11.71
C GLN A 302 -8.96 1.90 -12.62
N LEU A 303 -9.94 1.01 -12.73
CA LEU A 303 -9.89 -0.12 -13.65
C LEU A 303 -9.69 0.33 -15.11
N ASP A 304 -10.38 1.38 -15.53
CA ASP A 304 -10.28 1.88 -16.92
C ASP A 304 -8.91 2.51 -17.20
N VAL A 305 -8.38 3.34 -16.28
CA VAL A 305 -7.04 3.93 -16.41
C VAL A 305 -5.98 2.82 -16.50
N VAL A 306 -6.01 1.86 -15.56
CA VAL A 306 -5.02 0.76 -15.52
C VAL A 306 -5.12 -0.13 -16.76
N ARG A 307 -6.35 -0.42 -17.23
CA ARG A 307 -6.60 -1.17 -18.45
C ARG A 307 -5.96 -0.49 -19.66
N ARG A 308 -6.21 0.81 -19.85
CA ARG A 308 -5.68 1.57 -20.99
C ARG A 308 -4.16 1.60 -21.01
N ILE A 309 -3.52 1.75 -19.85
CA ILE A 309 -2.07 1.69 -19.73
C ILE A 309 -1.57 0.28 -20.06
N VAL A 310 -2.05 -0.74 -19.36
CA VAL A 310 -1.50 -2.10 -19.41
C VAL A 310 -1.83 -2.84 -20.70
N LEU A 311 -3.00 -2.59 -21.29
CA LEU A 311 -3.47 -3.32 -22.47
C LEU A 311 -3.37 -2.51 -23.76
N ASP A 312 -3.64 -1.21 -23.70
CA ASP A 312 -3.70 -0.36 -24.89
C ASP A 312 -2.41 0.46 -25.09
N GLY A 313 -1.48 0.43 -24.10
CA GLY A 313 -0.21 1.15 -24.16
C GLY A 313 -0.38 2.69 -24.10
N GLU A 314 -1.45 3.17 -23.46
CA GLU A 314 -1.64 4.60 -23.29
C GLU A 314 -0.64 5.20 -22.31
N LYS A 315 -0.26 6.44 -22.56
CA LYS A 315 0.62 7.20 -21.66
C LYS A 315 -0.05 7.45 -20.31
N ALA A 316 0.78 7.43 -19.26
CA ALA A 316 0.36 7.78 -17.92
C ALA A 316 -0.18 9.23 -17.87
N PRO A 317 -1.34 9.45 -17.23
CA PRO A 317 -2.00 10.75 -17.26
C PRO A 317 -1.40 11.79 -16.32
N ASP A 318 -0.65 11.37 -15.29
CA ASP A 318 -0.30 12.23 -14.17
C ASP A 318 1.20 12.58 -14.12
N ALA A 319 1.49 13.76 -13.60
CA ALA A 319 2.86 14.20 -13.33
C ALA A 319 3.44 13.52 -12.07
N THR A 320 4.76 13.43 -12.02
CA THR A 320 5.47 12.94 -10.84
C THR A 320 5.44 13.96 -9.71
N LEU A 321 5.08 13.50 -8.51
CA LEU A 321 5.24 14.22 -7.25
C LEU A 321 6.44 13.59 -6.53
N PRO A 322 7.61 14.26 -6.50
CA PRO A 322 8.82 13.63 -6.00
C PRO A 322 8.71 13.25 -4.52
N PRO A 323 9.45 12.24 -4.06
CA PRO A 323 9.62 11.95 -2.63
C PRO A 323 10.13 13.16 -1.85
N ALA A 324 9.96 13.12 -0.52
CA ALA A 324 10.49 14.16 0.35
C ALA A 324 12.01 14.28 0.20
N GLY A 325 12.50 15.52 0.17
CA GLY A 325 13.92 15.79 -0.02
C GLY A 325 14.74 15.62 1.25
N GLY A 326 16.06 15.44 1.08
CA GLY A 326 17.05 15.22 2.12
C GLY A 326 17.79 13.89 1.96
N ALA A 327 19.07 13.86 2.34
CA ALA A 327 19.89 12.65 2.28
C ALA A 327 19.55 11.67 3.42
N GLY A 328 18.83 12.10 4.43
CA GLY A 328 18.53 11.33 5.63
C GLY A 328 19.71 11.18 6.58
N THR A 329 20.68 12.08 6.47
CA THR A 329 21.80 12.17 7.39
C THR A 329 21.50 13.22 8.45
N LYS A 330 22.31 13.27 9.49
CA LYS A 330 22.24 14.28 10.55
C LYS A 330 22.44 15.70 10.02
N ALA A 331 23.31 15.86 9.01
CA ALA A 331 23.61 17.15 8.37
C ALA A 331 22.53 17.55 7.35
N GLU A 332 21.91 16.58 6.69
CA GLU A 332 20.88 16.78 5.66
C GLU A 332 19.70 15.85 5.90
N PRO A 333 18.88 16.10 6.95
CA PRO A 333 17.75 15.23 7.28
C PRO A 333 16.64 15.33 6.23
N ILE A 334 15.84 14.24 6.11
CA ILE A 334 14.63 14.24 5.30
C ILE A 334 13.61 15.19 5.94
N VAL A 335 13.02 16.08 5.15
CA VAL A 335 12.06 17.05 5.65
C VAL A 335 10.65 16.46 5.70
N VAL A 336 10.05 16.43 6.89
CA VAL A 336 8.61 16.18 7.06
C VAL A 336 7.86 17.46 6.69
N ASP A 337 7.45 17.56 5.43
CA ASP A 337 6.92 18.77 4.80
C ASP A 337 5.42 19.01 5.03
N GLY A 338 4.76 18.15 5.77
CA GLY A 338 3.35 18.25 6.12
C GLY A 338 2.81 16.98 6.77
N LEU A 339 1.59 17.05 7.33
CA LEU A 339 0.91 15.89 7.92
C LEU A 339 -0.43 15.65 7.23
N PRO A 340 -0.77 14.40 6.95
CA PRO A 340 0.01 13.18 7.10
C PRO A 340 1.21 13.11 6.16
N PHE A 341 2.30 12.53 6.65
CA PHE A 341 3.55 12.30 5.93
C PHE A 341 3.78 10.81 5.75
N THR A 342 4.33 10.41 4.61
CA THR A 342 4.74 9.03 4.33
C THR A 342 6.10 9.06 3.67
N HIS A 343 7.01 8.21 4.12
CA HIS A 343 8.30 8.04 3.47
C HIS A 343 8.75 6.59 3.50
N HIS A 344 9.26 6.11 2.37
CA HIS A 344 9.82 4.78 2.21
C HIS A 344 11.33 4.91 2.07
N SER A 345 12.06 4.18 2.90
CA SER A 345 13.52 4.22 2.89
C SER A 345 14.12 2.90 3.36
N SER A 346 15.43 2.87 3.47
CA SER A 346 16.18 1.74 4.03
C SER A 346 17.35 2.27 4.86
N THR A 347 17.47 1.77 6.07
CA THR A 347 18.64 2.06 6.90
C THR A 347 19.87 1.40 6.33
N LYS A 348 19.76 0.25 5.66
CA LYS A 348 20.89 -0.49 5.04
C LYS A 348 21.67 0.36 4.03
N THR A 349 21.05 1.33 3.40
CA THR A 349 21.70 2.23 2.43
C THR A 349 22.06 3.58 3.05
N SER A 350 21.90 3.77 4.34
CA SER A 350 22.33 4.99 5.02
C SER A 350 23.85 5.06 5.15
N PRO A 351 24.46 6.23 4.87
CA PRO A 351 25.87 6.46 5.19
C PRO A 351 26.10 6.86 6.66
N GLU A 352 25.02 7.07 7.43
CA GLU A 352 25.06 7.56 8.81
C GLU A 352 24.98 6.38 9.79
N SER A 353 25.84 6.40 10.82
CA SER A 353 25.84 5.53 11.99
C SER A 353 26.54 6.30 13.10
N SER A 354 25.84 7.26 13.72
CA SER A 354 26.41 8.27 14.60
C SER A 354 25.83 8.25 16.01
N ILE A 355 24.78 7.45 16.26
CA ILE A 355 24.11 7.30 17.55
C ILE A 355 24.08 5.83 17.94
N ASP A 356 24.91 5.42 18.92
CA ASP A 356 24.98 4.03 19.38
C ASP A 356 23.96 3.71 20.48
N ALA A 357 23.40 4.73 21.13
CA ALA A 357 22.48 4.58 22.26
C ALA A 357 21.66 5.84 22.50
N TYR A 358 20.48 5.69 23.11
CA TYR A 358 19.54 6.78 23.40
C TYR A 358 19.28 6.95 24.90
N PRO A 359 20.27 7.42 25.68
CA PRO A 359 20.15 7.58 27.13
C PRO A 359 19.05 8.56 27.56
N GLY A 360 18.71 9.55 26.71
CA GLY A 360 17.60 10.47 26.97
C GLY A 360 16.23 9.79 27.07
N CYS A 361 16.08 8.62 26.46
CA CYS A 361 14.89 7.76 26.53
C CYS A 361 15.05 6.57 27.51
N ASN A 362 16.12 6.55 28.33
CA ASN A 362 16.47 5.42 29.21
C ASN A 362 16.64 4.09 28.46
N SER A 363 16.99 4.13 27.17
CA SER A 363 17.25 2.94 26.37
C SER A 363 18.69 2.47 26.57
N THR A 364 18.85 1.15 26.76
CA THR A 364 20.14 0.44 26.79
C THR A 364 20.29 -0.46 25.56
N ALA A 365 19.39 -0.38 24.60
CA ALA A 365 19.47 -1.10 23.33
C ALA A 365 20.72 -0.66 22.57
N ASN A 366 21.33 -1.61 21.85
CA ASN A 366 22.47 -1.32 21.00
C ASN A 366 21.98 -0.87 19.64
N GLU A 367 22.03 0.43 19.41
CA GLU A 367 21.60 1.10 18.17
C GLU A 367 22.81 1.55 17.33
N SER A 368 23.94 0.83 17.42
CA SER A 368 25.14 1.16 16.64
C SER A 368 25.04 0.76 15.16
N GLY A 369 23.84 0.49 14.67
CA GLY A 369 23.54 0.26 13.27
C GLY A 369 23.43 1.54 12.45
N PRO A 370 23.15 1.45 11.15
CA PRO A 370 22.91 2.61 10.34
C PRO A 370 21.52 3.20 10.60
N GLU A 371 21.43 4.56 10.63
CA GLU A 371 20.21 5.29 10.91
C GLU A 371 19.85 6.31 9.84
N ARG A 372 18.58 6.78 9.85
CA ARG A 372 18.05 7.89 9.00
C ARG A 372 17.42 8.97 9.86
N PHE A 373 17.75 10.22 9.54
CA PHE A 373 17.25 11.40 10.22
C PHE A 373 16.13 12.07 9.43
N TYR A 374 15.11 12.52 10.16
CA TYR A 374 13.99 13.30 9.66
C TYR A 374 13.84 14.56 10.51
N THR A 375 13.58 15.70 9.87
CA THR A 375 13.32 16.95 10.58
C THR A 375 11.87 17.39 10.42
N PHE A 376 11.26 17.84 11.50
CA PHE A 376 9.89 18.31 11.54
C PHE A 376 9.76 19.54 12.41
N THR A 377 9.25 20.65 11.85
CA THR A 377 9.06 21.91 12.59
C THR A 377 7.57 22.18 12.75
N VAL A 378 7.15 22.44 13.99
CA VAL A 378 5.78 22.82 14.32
C VAL A 378 5.76 24.20 14.98
N SER A 379 4.78 25.04 14.59
CA SER A 379 4.61 26.40 15.11
C SER A 379 3.69 26.49 16.33
N GLN A 380 2.96 25.42 16.61
CA GLN A 380 2.01 25.31 17.74
C GLN A 380 2.02 23.89 18.29
N PRO A 381 1.53 23.67 19.52
CA PRO A 381 1.39 22.30 20.06
C PRO A 381 0.67 21.42 19.05
N THR A 382 1.29 20.31 18.68
CA THR A 382 0.80 19.44 17.60
C THR A 382 0.76 17.99 18.08
N PRO A 383 -0.43 17.43 18.30
CA PRO A 383 -0.55 16.02 18.64
C PRO A 383 -0.27 15.16 17.39
N ILE A 384 0.63 14.19 17.53
CA ILE A 384 1.06 13.33 16.43
C ILE A 384 1.07 11.86 16.81
N ARG A 385 0.88 11.06 15.78
CA ARG A 385 1.13 9.61 15.76
C ARG A 385 2.15 9.34 14.67
N ALA A 386 3.33 8.86 15.07
CA ALA A 386 4.38 8.42 14.16
C ALA A 386 4.49 6.89 14.22
N MET A 387 4.34 6.23 13.09
CA MET A 387 4.28 4.77 12.96
C MET A 387 5.38 4.27 12.05
N LEU A 388 6.01 3.18 12.45
CA LEU A 388 7.09 2.54 11.73
C LEU A 388 6.69 1.12 11.33
N PHE A 389 6.93 0.79 10.05
CA PHE A 389 6.65 -0.53 9.48
C PHE A 389 7.91 -1.04 8.80
N ASP A 390 8.45 -2.12 9.30
CA ASP A 390 9.57 -2.86 8.73
C ASP A 390 9.13 -4.20 8.13
N ARG A 391 10.08 -5.01 7.72
CA ARG A 391 9.85 -6.35 7.18
C ARG A 391 10.54 -7.40 8.03
N GLU A 392 10.14 -8.65 7.85
CA GLU A 392 10.79 -9.80 8.49
C GLU A 392 12.32 -9.78 8.31
N GLY A 393 13.04 -9.90 9.41
CA GLY A 393 14.51 -9.85 9.46
C GLY A 393 15.10 -8.45 9.50
N VAL A 394 14.28 -7.42 9.51
CA VAL A 394 14.65 -6.01 9.79
C VAL A 394 14.15 -5.67 11.18
N ASP A 395 14.95 -4.94 11.94
CA ASP A 395 14.61 -4.46 13.28
C ASP A 395 15.09 -3.01 13.38
N VAL A 396 14.15 -2.10 13.14
CA VAL A 396 14.41 -0.66 13.17
C VAL A 396 13.53 0.01 14.21
N ASP A 397 14.13 0.90 14.97
CA ASP A 397 13.49 1.65 16.03
C ASP A 397 13.23 3.10 15.65
N LEU A 398 12.11 3.63 16.11
CA LEU A 398 11.75 5.03 15.96
C LEU A 398 12.11 5.80 17.24
N HIS A 399 12.90 6.86 17.09
CA HIS A 399 13.27 7.77 18.16
C HIS A 399 12.79 9.18 17.85
N LEU A 400 12.25 9.86 18.86
CA LEU A 400 11.92 11.30 18.81
C LEU A 400 12.94 12.08 19.64
N LEU A 401 13.68 12.95 18.98
CA LEU A 401 14.63 13.86 19.62
C LEU A 401 14.05 15.28 19.64
N SER A 402 14.33 16.03 20.70
CA SER A 402 13.93 17.43 20.83
C SER A 402 15.02 18.24 21.54
N GLY A 403 15.36 19.40 21.00
CA GLY A 403 16.39 20.28 21.53
C GLY A 403 17.82 19.82 21.19
N GLY A 404 17.98 18.88 20.24
CA GLY A 404 19.29 18.41 19.78
C GLY A 404 19.15 17.18 18.89
N THR A 405 20.28 16.70 18.36
CA THR A 405 20.37 15.56 17.43
C THR A 405 21.28 14.44 17.94
N THR A 406 21.35 14.27 19.26
CA THR A 406 22.13 13.20 19.92
C THR A 406 21.19 12.29 20.70
N GLY A 407 21.63 11.09 21.07
CA GLY A 407 20.85 10.16 21.87
C GLY A 407 20.42 10.72 23.24
N ALA A 408 21.17 11.68 23.81
CA ALA A 408 20.79 12.38 25.04
C ALA A 408 19.57 13.29 24.86
N SER A 409 19.26 13.73 23.63
CA SER A 409 18.09 14.55 23.30
C SER A 409 16.81 13.74 23.08
N CYS A 410 16.86 12.42 23.20
CA CYS A 410 15.72 11.52 23.02
C CYS A 410 14.61 11.81 24.05
N LYS A 411 13.37 11.86 23.58
CA LYS A 411 12.17 12.09 24.39
C LYS A 411 11.21 10.89 24.38
N ALA A 412 11.21 10.13 23.28
CA ALA A 412 10.41 8.93 23.13
C ALA A 412 11.12 7.94 22.20
N ARG A 413 10.93 6.66 22.42
CA ARG A 413 11.41 5.54 21.59
C ARG A 413 10.31 4.48 21.49
N SER A 414 10.21 3.86 20.35
CA SER A 414 9.34 2.68 20.15
C SER A 414 9.78 1.93 18.89
N ASP A 415 9.60 0.61 18.91
CA ASP A 415 9.80 -0.23 17.74
C ASP A 415 8.71 0.00 16.67
N ARG A 416 7.59 0.62 17.04
CA ARG A 416 6.39 0.66 16.17
C ARG A 416 5.67 1.99 16.12
N ILE A 417 5.45 2.66 17.26
CA ILE A 417 4.58 3.83 17.34
C ILE A 417 5.01 4.78 18.44
N ILE A 418 5.06 6.07 18.10
CA ILE A 418 5.18 7.15 19.08
C ILE A 418 3.93 8.03 18.95
N GLU A 419 3.21 8.17 20.06
CA GLU A 419 2.06 9.04 20.22
C GLU A 419 2.40 10.10 21.25
N THR A 420 2.33 11.37 20.86
CA THR A 420 2.71 12.47 21.74
C THR A 420 2.26 13.82 21.20
N GLN A 421 2.22 14.81 22.08
CA GLN A 421 2.04 16.21 21.70
C GLN A 421 3.41 16.88 21.55
N LEU A 422 3.75 17.30 20.34
CA LEU A 422 4.95 18.08 20.06
C LEU A 422 4.76 19.54 20.53
N ALA A 423 5.70 20.06 21.32
CA ALA A 423 5.78 21.50 21.61
C ALA A 423 6.21 22.29 20.35
N PRO A 424 5.90 23.60 20.27
CA PRO A 424 6.42 24.44 19.20
C PRO A 424 7.95 24.36 19.10
N GLY A 425 8.49 24.20 17.89
CA GLY A 425 9.92 24.06 17.65
C GLY A 425 10.24 23.01 16.59
N THR A 426 11.53 22.72 16.45
CA THR A 426 12.05 21.71 15.54
C THR A 426 12.32 20.42 16.32
N HIS A 427 11.82 19.32 15.78
CA HIS A 427 11.98 17.96 16.28
C HIS A 427 12.70 17.11 15.24
N THR A 428 13.35 16.07 15.70
CA THR A 428 14.02 15.09 14.83
C THR A 428 13.46 13.70 15.12
N PHE A 429 12.97 13.02 14.09
CA PHE A 429 12.78 11.58 14.17
C PHE A 429 14.05 10.90 13.66
N VAL A 430 14.47 9.85 14.35
CA VAL A 430 15.52 8.97 13.88
C VAL A 430 14.94 7.56 13.73
N VAL A 431 15.13 6.97 12.57
CA VAL A 431 14.87 5.55 12.35
C VAL A 431 16.22 4.86 12.36
N ASP A 432 16.47 4.07 13.39
CA ASP A 432 17.76 3.46 13.69
C ASP A 432 17.69 1.95 13.66
N SER A 433 18.80 1.28 13.37
CA SER A 433 18.85 -0.18 13.25
C SER A 433 19.43 -0.80 14.51
N PHE A 434 18.64 -1.67 15.15
CA PHE A 434 19.10 -2.48 16.27
C PHE A 434 20.24 -3.42 15.86
N VAL A 435 21.22 -3.61 16.75
CA VAL A 435 22.35 -4.51 16.54
C VAL A 435 22.27 -5.71 17.48
N ALA A 436 21.99 -6.88 16.93
CA ALA A 436 21.96 -8.14 17.63
C ALA A 436 23.22 -8.97 17.32
N SER A 437 23.94 -9.39 18.36
CA SER A 437 25.14 -10.25 18.21
C SER A 437 26.18 -9.70 17.22
N GLY A 438 26.36 -8.37 17.21
CA GLY A 438 27.31 -7.70 16.33
C GLY A 438 26.85 -7.54 14.87
N LYS A 439 25.58 -7.84 14.56
CA LYS A 439 24.97 -7.68 13.24
C LYS A 439 23.85 -6.65 13.31
N ALA A 440 23.94 -5.60 12.49
CA ALA A 440 22.85 -4.66 12.32
C ALA A 440 21.68 -5.33 11.59
N LEU A 441 20.47 -5.22 12.14
CA LEU A 441 19.24 -5.71 11.52
C LEU A 441 18.62 -4.63 10.62
N SER A 442 19.46 -4.00 9.83
CA SER A 442 19.13 -2.89 8.93
C SER A 442 18.36 -3.33 7.69
N GLY A 443 17.43 -2.49 7.21
CA GLY A 443 16.67 -2.81 6.02
C GLY A 443 15.62 -1.76 5.67
N GLU A 444 14.68 -2.18 4.83
CA GLU A 444 13.59 -1.33 4.34
C GLU A 444 12.53 -1.11 5.42
N TYR A 445 12.06 0.14 5.47
CA TYR A 445 10.94 0.52 6.33
C TYR A 445 10.02 1.54 5.65
N THR A 446 8.86 1.75 6.27
CA THR A 446 7.93 2.84 5.95
C THR A 446 7.67 3.63 7.22
N LEU A 447 7.92 4.93 7.18
CA LEU A 447 7.53 5.88 8.21
C LEU A 447 6.25 6.58 7.81
N VAL A 448 5.24 6.56 8.69
CA VAL A 448 3.99 7.30 8.55
C VAL A 448 3.84 8.22 9.75
N VAL A 449 3.72 9.52 9.53
CA VAL A 449 3.46 10.49 10.60
C VAL A 449 2.14 11.18 10.32
N MET A 450 1.23 11.16 11.30
CA MET A 450 -0.10 11.74 11.19
C MET A 450 -0.36 12.73 12.33
N ARG A 451 -1.27 13.67 12.10
CA ARG A 451 -1.88 14.44 13.20
C ARG A 451 -2.95 13.58 13.86
N CYS A 452 -2.91 13.48 15.17
CA CYS A 452 -4.00 12.86 15.93
C CYS A 452 -5.22 13.81 15.96
N ALA A 453 -6.41 13.22 16.00
CA ALA A 453 -7.61 13.99 16.23
C ALA A 453 -7.60 14.58 17.64
N ALA A 454 -8.22 15.73 17.84
CA ALA A 454 -8.29 16.39 19.15
C ALA A 454 -8.97 15.54 20.26
N THR A 455 -9.77 14.57 19.84
CA THR A 455 -10.46 13.62 20.75
C THR A 455 -9.65 12.35 21.03
N ASP A 456 -8.46 12.22 20.45
CA ASP A 456 -7.61 11.06 20.64
C ASP A 456 -6.70 11.27 21.86
N SER A 457 -7.04 10.61 22.96
CA SER A 457 -6.34 10.75 24.23
C SER A 457 -4.92 10.13 24.23
N ALA A 458 -4.59 9.28 23.26
CA ALA A 458 -3.27 8.67 23.17
C ALA A 458 -2.18 9.68 22.80
N CYS A 459 -2.56 10.75 22.11
CA CYS A 459 -1.63 11.77 21.63
C CYS A 459 -1.61 13.08 22.45
N ASN A 460 -2.43 13.18 23.52
CA ASN A 460 -2.60 14.40 24.33
C ASN A 460 -1.96 14.29 25.71
#